data_b483cdc540b6a706cb76de0b6c0134f8
#
_entry.id   b483cdc540b6a706cb76de0b6c0134f8
#
_cell.length_a   1.000
_cell.length_b   1.000
_cell.length_c   1.000
_cell.angle_alpha   90.00
_cell.angle_beta   90.00
_cell.angle_gamma   90.00
#
_symmetry.space_group_name_H-M   'P 1'
#
loop_
_entity.id
_entity.type
_entity.pdbx_description
1 polymer ?
#
loop_
_entity_poly.entity_id
_entity_poly.type
_entity_poly.pdbx_seq_one_letter_code
_entity_poly.pdbx_strand_id
1 'polypeptide(L)'
;MTNTQSLGTIEATNPVLAVAPLKEETEMLRATDKITALYCRLSVEDLKEDKKGGKEDESNSIQNQKMILLQYAKEHRFPNPTFFVDDGYSGTNFDRPGFQAMLAEIEAGRVAVCCTKDLSRLGRNSSLTGLYINFTFPKYNVRYIAINDHFDTIDPNSTDSDIAGIKNWFNEFFAKDTSRKIRAVNKAKGCLLYTSPS
;
A
#
# COMPACT_ATOMS: atom_id res chain seq x y z
N MET A 1 -53.27 -71.79 4.07
CA MET A 1 -52.17 -71.82 5.01
C MET A 1 -50.89 -71.74 4.19
N THR A 2 -50.41 -70.57 3.83
CA THR A 2 -49.07 -70.37 3.18
C THR A 2 -48.55 -69.08 3.67
N ASN A 3 -47.49 -69.20 4.41
CA ASN A 3 -46.73 -68.14 5.03
C ASN A 3 -45.70 -67.64 4.02
N THR A 4 -45.82 -66.37 3.60
CA THR A 4 -44.84 -65.74 2.71
C THR A 4 -44.02 -64.74 3.52
N GLN A 5 -42.78 -65.09 3.79
CA GLN A 5 -41.82 -64.20 4.42
C GLN A 5 -41.31 -63.18 3.35
N SER A 6 -41.46 -61.92 3.68
CA SER A 6 -40.86 -60.81 2.90
C SER A 6 -39.40 -60.63 3.31
N LEU A 7 -38.50 -60.71 2.34
CA LEU A 7 -37.10 -60.32 2.48
C LEU A 7 -36.99 -58.80 2.64
N GLY A 8 -36.42 -58.39 3.75
CA GLY A 8 -36.09 -56.99 3.98
C GLY A 8 -34.81 -56.61 3.18
N THR A 9 -34.96 -55.59 2.38
CA THR A 9 -33.87 -54.95 1.65
C THR A 9 -33.03 -54.09 2.64
N ILE A 10 -31.79 -54.42 2.76
CA ILE A 10 -30.85 -53.61 3.57
C ILE A 10 -30.35 -52.48 2.67
N GLU A 11 -30.88 -51.29 2.86
CA GLU A 11 -30.28 -50.07 2.30
C GLU A 11 -29.00 -49.72 3.05
N ALA A 12 -27.91 -49.88 2.33
CA ALA A 12 -26.59 -49.39 2.77
C ALA A 12 -26.57 -47.85 2.62
N THR A 13 -26.91 -47.15 3.66
CA THR A 13 -26.66 -45.69 3.78
C THR A 13 -25.17 -45.46 3.96
N ASN A 14 -24.51 -45.11 2.85
CA ASN A 14 -23.19 -44.50 2.90
C ASN A 14 -23.28 -43.16 3.65
N PRO A 15 -22.55 -42.90 4.74
CA PRO A 15 -22.40 -41.58 5.27
C PRO A 15 -21.48 -40.79 4.32
N VAL A 16 -22.12 -39.99 3.46
CA VAL A 16 -21.37 -38.91 2.78
C VAL A 16 -20.75 -38.07 3.89
N LEU A 17 -19.43 -38.20 4.04
CA LEU A 17 -18.65 -37.27 4.82
C LEU A 17 -18.93 -35.88 4.25
N ALA A 18 -19.77 -35.12 4.95
CA ALA A 18 -19.90 -33.71 4.76
C ALA A 18 -18.54 -33.07 5.06
N VAL A 19 -17.76 -32.87 4.03
CA VAL A 19 -16.59 -32.01 4.10
C VAL A 19 -17.12 -30.63 4.45
N ALA A 20 -16.92 -30.24 5.70
CA ALA A 20 -17.21 -28.88 6.12
C ALA A 20 -16.44 -27.94 5.17
N PRO A 21 -17.09 -26.90 4.61
CA PRO A 21 -16.39 -25.94 3.79
C PRO A 21 -15.29 -25.34 4.65
N LEU A 22 -14.05 -25.48 4.19
CA LEU A 22 -12.91 -24.78 4.74
C LEU A 22 -13.29 -23.29 4.75
N LYS A 23 -13.38 -22.70 5.93
CA LYS A 23 -13.58 -21.27 6.13
C LYS A 23 -12.31 -20.53 5.68
N GLU A 24 -12.10 -20.46 4.41
CA GLU A 24 -11.29 -19.45 3.72
C GLU A 24 -12.23 -18.48 2.98
N GLU A 25 -13.28 -18.08 3.61
CA GLU A 25 -13.83 -16.77 3.36
C GLU A 25 -12.94 -15.80 4.16
N THR A 26 -11.80 -15.45 3.60
CA THR A 26 -11.20 -14.15 3.84
C THR A 26 -12.31 -13.18 3.48
N GLU A 27 -13.03 -12.67 4.48
CA GLU A 27 -14.03 -11.63 4.31
C GLU A 27 -13.33 -10.47 3.60
N MET A 28 -13.48 -10.40 2.27
CA MET A 28 -13.05 -9.23 1.51
C MET A 28 -13.87 -8.08 2.05
N LEU A 29 -13.22 -7.26 2.91
CA LEU A 29 -13.83 -6.08 3.48
C LEU A 29 -14.51 -5.30 2.37
N ARG A 30 -15.79 -4.99 2.56
CA ARG A 30 -16.53 -4.14 1.61
C ARG A 30 -15.79 -2.83 1.49
N ALA A 31 -15.87 -2.18 0.34
CA ALA A 31 -15.18 -0.90 0.12
C ALA A 31 -15.54 0.15 1.20
N THR A 32 -16.75 0.08 1.76
CA THR A 32 -17.23 0.92 2.85
C THR A 32 -16.61 0.61 4.22
N ASP A 33 -16.05 -0.60 4.39
CA ASP A 33 -15.46 -1.04 5.66
C ASP A 33 -13.95 -0.70 5.73
N LYS A 34 -13.37 -0.39 4.57
CA LYS A 34 -11.99 0.05 4.49
C LYS A 34 -11.81 1.47 5.00
N ILE A 35 -10.63 1.75 5.52
CA ILE A 35 -10.27 3.09 6.01
C ILE A 35 -9.68 3.96 4.90
N THR A 36 -9.82 5.27 5.09
CA THR A 36 -9.06 6.29 4.37
C THR A 36 -7.92 6.75 5.27
N ALA A 37 -6.69 6.40 4.92
CA ALA A 37 -5.52 6.80 5.67
C ALA A 37 -5.18 8.27 5.39
N LEU A 38 -5.20 9.11 6.41
CA LEU A 38 -4.85 10.53 6.36
C LEU A 38 -3.46 10.68 7.01
N TYR A 39 -2.42 10.75 6.19
CA TYR A 39 -1.06 10.79 6.68
C TYR A 39 -0.53 12.22 6.82
N CYS A 40 -0.07 12.56 8.01
CA CYS A 40 0.52 13.85 8.36
C CYS A 40 1.97 13.68 8.82
N ARG A 41 2.87 14.54 8.35
CA ARG A 41 4.27 14.57 8.79
C ARG A 41 4.78 16.00 8.96
N LEU A 42 5.53 16.21 10.02
CA LEU A 42 6.27 17.44 10.25
C LEU A 42 7.67 17.09 10.73
N SER A 43 8.71 17.63 10.11
CA SER A 43 10.08 17.42 10.53
C SER A 43 10.59 18.61 11.37
N VAL A 44 11.65 18.38 12.17
CA VAL A 44 12.33 19.45 12.89
C VAL A 44 12.95 20.49 11.94
N GLU A 45 13.27 20.07 10.71
CA GLU A 45 13.79 20.94 9.66
C GLU A 45 12.68 21.86 9.11
N ASP A 46 11.47 21.31 8.90
CA ASP A 46 10.31 22.08 8.48
C ASP A 46 10.01 23.21 9.49
N LEU A 47 10.12 22.93 10.79
CA LEU A 47 9.94 23.92 11.87
C LEU A 47 10.99 25.05 11.87
N LYS A 48 12.18 24.82 11.33
CA LYS A 48 13.25 25.83 11.25
C LYS A 48 13.10 26.75 10.05
N GLU A 49 12.59 26.24 8.95
CA GLU A 49 12.30 27.02 7.74
C GLU A 49 11.12 27.99 8.01
N ASP A 50 10.09 27.51 8.69
CA ASP A 50 8.91 28.28 9.06
C ASP A 50 9.25 29.47 9.98
N LYS A 51 10.24 29.36 10.86
CA LYS A 51 10.66 30.47 11.75
C LYS A 51 11.31 31.66 11.04
N LYS A 52 11.65 31.55 9.75
CA LYS A 52 12.24 32.64 8.95
C LYS A 52 11.23 33.49 8.19
N GLY A 53 9.99 33.03 8.06
CA GLY A 53 8.98 33.72 7.27
C GLY A 53 7.64 33.87 7.98
N GLY A 54 7.46 34.85 8.82
CA GLY A 54 6.26 35.13 9.60
C GLY A 54 4.91 34.74 8.98
N LYS A 55 3.85 34.52 9.72
CA LYS A 55 2.46 34.19 9.35
C LYS A 55 2.20 32.91 8.50
N GLU A 56 3.19 32.34 7.82
CA GLU A 56 3.06 31.05 7.10
C GLU A 56 3.26 29.84 8.02
N ASP A 57 3.70 30.09 9.27
CA ASP A 57 4.01 29.07 10.27
C ASP A 57 2.85 28.12 10.61
N GLU A 58 1.61 28.61 10.49
CA GLU A 58 0.43 27.77 10.77
C GLU A 58 0.06 26.85 9.60
N SER A 59 0.47 27.18 8.37
CA SER A 59 0.03 26.44 7.19
C SER A 59 0.61 25.02 7.10
N ASN A 60 1.77 24.77 7.72
CA ASN A 60 2.46 23.49 7.71
C ASN A 60 2.28 22.66 8.99
N SER A 61 1.65 23.21 10.03
CA SER A 61 1.42 22.50 11.28
C SER A 61 0.65 21.19 11.07
N ILE A 62 0.88 20.22 11.95
CA ILE A 62 0.11 18.94 11.95
C ILE A 62 -1.40 19.20 12.02
N GLN A 63 -1.83 20.20 12.78
CA GLN A 63 -3.25 20.53 12.92
C GLN A 63 -3.85 21.03 11.59
N ASN A 64 -3.12 21.87 10.87
CA ASN A 64 -3.57 22.35 9.57
C ASN A 64 -3.61 21.22 8.54
N GLN A 65 -2.58 20.33 8.51
CA GLN A 65 -2.62 19.14 7.67
C GLN A 65 -3.85 18.29 7.96
N LYS A 66 -4.14 18.02 9.24
CA LYS A 66 -5.33 17.24 9.65
C LYS A 66 -6.63 17.88 9.18
N MET A 67 -6.74 19.18 9.31
CA MET A 67 -7.95 19.93 8.89
C MET A 67 -8.17 19.82 7.37
N ILE A 68 -7.14 20.06 6.58
CA ILE A 68 -7.20 19.97 5.10
C ILE A 68 -7.57 18.55 4.67
N LEU A 69 -6.88 17.55 5.22
CA LEU A 69 -7.10 16.15 4.85
C LEU A 69 -8.51 15.67 5.24
N LEU A 70 -8.98 16.04 6.43
CA LEU A 70 -10.31 15.66 6.88
C LEU A 70 -11.41 16.32 6.06
N GLN A 71 -11.23 17.60 5.72
CA GLN A 71 -12.15 18.33 4.85
C GLN A 71 -12.22 17.66 3.48
N TYR A 72 -11.08 17.40 2.86
CA TYR A 72 -10.99 16.72 1.57
C TYR A 72 -11.67 15.34 1.59
N ALA A 73 -11.42 14.53 2.63
CA ALA A 73 -12.04 13.23 2.77
C ALA A 73 -13.58 13.32 2.89
N LYS A 74 -14.10 14.31 3.61
CA LYS A 74 -15.54 14.58 3.73
C LYS A 74 -16.16 15.01 2.40
N GLU A 75 -15.54 15.95 1.68
CA GLU A 75 -16.01 16.45 0.39
C GLU A 75 -16.08 15.33 -0.66
N HIS A 76 -15.12 14.42 -0.65
CA HIS A 76 -15.07 13.26 -1.56
C HIS A 76 -15.79 12.02 -1.02
N ARG A 77 -16.45 12.12 0.14
CA ARG A 77 -17.19 11.02 0.80
C ARG A 77 -16.34 9.76 1.00
N PHE A 78 -15.06 9.93 1.32
CA PHE A 78 -14.19 8.80 1.60
C PHE A 78 -14.55 8.17 2.95
N PRO A 79 -14.62 6.82 3.03
CA PRO A 79 -15.05 6.14 4.24
C PRO A 79 -13.97 6.16 5.33
N ASN A 80 -14.40 6.16 6.59
CA ASN A 80 -13.59 5.89 7.79
C ASN A 80 -12.23 6.61 7.82
N PRO A 81 -12.19 7.96 7.78
CA PRO A 81 -10.94 8.72 7.78
C PRO A 81 -10.16 8.47 9.08
N THR A 82 -8.94 7.95 8.97
CA THR A 82 -8.07 7.56 10.08
C THR A 82 -6.72 8.27 9.94
N PHE A 83 -6.27 8.96 10.99
CA PHE A 83 -5.02 9.69 10.99
C PHE A 83 -3.82 8.82 11.35
N PHE A 84 -2.74 8.97 10.59
CA PHE A 84 -1.41 8.49 10.89
C PHE A 84 -0.47 9.69 10.92
N VAL A 85 0.27 9.84 12.03
CA VAL A 85 1.01 11.09 12.29
C VAL A 85 2.44 10.79 12.69
N ASP A 86 3.39 11.46 12.02
CA ASP A 86 4.80 11.47 12.37
C ASP A 86 5.24 12.91 12.61
N ASP A 87 5.25 13.33 13.87
CA ASP A 87 5.73 14.64 14.29
C ASP A 87 7.19 14.57 14.74
N GLY A 88 8.04 15.46 14.20
CA GLY A 88 9.47 15.48 14.47
C GLY A 88 10.31 14.49 13.64
N TYR A 89 9.73 13.76 12.70
CA TYR A 89 10.44 12.79 11.88
C TYR A 89 10.84 13.33 10.51
N SER A 90 12.10 13.04 10.10
CA SER A 90 12.60 13.41 8.77
C SER A 90 11.81 12.70 7.64
N GLY A 91 11.66 13.37 6.50
CA GLY A 91 11.09 12.79 5.29
C GLY A 91 12.06 11.94 4.45
N THR A 92 13.34 11.82 4.85
CA THR A 92 14.37 11.15 4.06
C THR A 92 14.31 9.63 4.11
N ASN A 93 13.79 9.07 5.21
CA ASN A 93 13.54 7.64 5.38
C ASN A 93 12.07 7.36 5.65
N PHE A 94 11.68 6.09 5.68
CA PHE A 94 10.34 5.62 5.96
C PHE A 94 10.25 4.83 7.28
N ASP A 95 11.30 4.85 8.08
CA ASP A 95 11.39 4.20 9.39
C ASP A 95 10.77 5.11 10.47
N ARG A 96 9.47 5.36 10.30
CA ARG A 96 8.66 6.27 11.10
C ARG A 96 7.45 5.52 11.65
N PRO A 97 7.12 5.63 12.95
CA PRO A 97 6.08 4.81 13.57
C PRO A 97 4.69 5.01 12.94
N GLY A 98 4.30 6.25 12.63
CA GLY A 98 3.01 6.52 11.99
C GLY A 98 2.95 5.97 10.57
N PHE A 99 4.02 6.10 9.79
CA PHE A 99 4.11 5.53 8.45
C PHE A 99 4.09 3.99 8.48
N GLN A 100 4.82 3.37 9.38
CA GLN A 100 4.84 1.91 9.54
C GLN A 100 3.48 1.35 9.99
N ALA A 101 2.79 2.06 10.91
CA ALA A 101 1.43 1.70 11.30
C ALA A 101 0.46 1.78 10.11
N MET A 102 0.55 2.84 9.30
CA MET A 102 -0.24 2.97 8.07
C MET A 102 0.08 1.85 7.07
N LEU A 103 1.36 1.53 6.89
CA LEU A 103 1.79 0.48 5.98
C LEU A 103 1.25 -0.90 6.40
N ALA A 104 1.26 -1.20 7.70
CA ALA A 104 0.68 -2.44 8.23
C ALA A 104 -0.83 -2.54 7.93
N GLU A 105 -1.59 -1.44 8.03
CA GLU A 105 -3.00 -1.40 7.63
C GLU A 105 -3.19 -1.60 6.12
N ILE A 106 -2.29 -1.05 5.31
CA ILE A 106 -2.28 -1.24 3.85
C ILE A 106 -2.01 -2.70 3.51
N GLU A 107 -0.98 -3.30 4.10
CA GLU A 107 -0.60 -4.71 3.87
C GLU A 107 -1.68 -5.69 4.33
N ALA A 108 -2.42 -5.34 5.37
CA ALA A 108 -3.59 -6.09 5.81
C ALA A 108 -4.83 -5.90 4.91
N GLY A 109 -4.73 -5.09 3.84
CA GLY A 109 -5.83 -4.84 2.89
C GLY A 109 -6.97 -3.97 3.44
N ARG A 110 -6.77 -3.31 4.59
CA ARG A 110 -7.79 -2.50 5.26
C ARG A 110 -7.86 -1.05 4.78
N VAL A 111 -6.92 -0.59 3.97
CA VAL A 111 -6.89 0.78 3.42
C VAL A 111 -7.42 0.80 1.99
N ALA A 112 -8.32 1.72 1.67
CA ALA A 112 -8.78 1.97 0.31
C ALA A 112 -8.07 3.17 -0.32
N VAL A 113 -7.89 4.25 0.47
CA VAL A 113 -7.33 5.52 0.00
C VAL A 113 -6.27 5.98 1.00
N CYS A 114 -5.16 6.50 0.50
CA CYS A 114 -4.14 7.19 1.30
C CYS A 114 -4.04 8.63 0.81
N CYS A 115 -4.22 9.59 1.71
CA CYS A 115 -4.14 11.03 1.40
C CYS A 115 -3.02 11.69 2.19
N THR A 116 -2.28 12.58 1.51
CA THR A 116 -1.33 13.52 2.11
C THR A 116 -1.64 14.93 1.66
N LYS A 117 -1.17 15.94 2.40
CA LYS A 117 -1.30 17.34 1.96
C LYS A 117 -0.53 17.57 0.65
N ASP A 118 0.70 17.09 0.60
CA ASP A 118 1.61 17.14 -0.54
C ASP A 118 2.53 15.92 -0.56
N LEU A 119 3.24 15.66 -1.67
CA LEU A 119 4.14 14.53 -1.84
C LEU A 119 5.29 14.54 -0.82
N SER A 120 5.76 15.73 -0.41
CA SER A 120 6.85 15.87 0.55
C SER A 120 6.46 15.33 1.94
N ARG A 121 5.16 15.32 2.28
CA ARG A 121 4.65 14.73 3.53
C ARG A 121 4.76 13.22 3.50
N LEU A 122 4.52 12.57 2.35
CA LEU A 122 4.78 11.14 2.23
C LEU A 122 6.26 10.84 2.37
N GLY A 123 7.13 11.54 1.62
CA GLY A 123 8.57 11.40 1.72
C GLY A 123 9.33 12.39 0.84
N ARG A 124 10.54 12.80 1.29
CA ARG A 124 11.45 13.66 0.52
C ARG A 124 12.42 12.85 -0.36
N ASN A 125 12.56 11.55 -0.09
CA ASN A 125 13.34 10.66 -0.95
C ASN A 125 12.48 10.23 -2.12
N SER A 126 12.67 10.86 -3.27
CA SER A 126 11.88 10.61 -4.49
C SER A 126 11.88 9.15 -4.92
N SER A 127 13.02 8.46 -4.78
CA SER A 127 13.16 7.04 -5.14
C SER A 127 12.28 6.14 -4.27
N LEU A 128 12.35 6.30 -2.96
CA LEU A 128 11.55 5.51 -2.03
C LEU A 128 10.07 5.90 -2.10
N THR A 129 9.75 7.19 -2.20
CA THR A 129 8.37 7.68 -2.38
C THR A 129 7.74 7.08 -3.63
N GLY A 130 8.46 7.09 -4.76
CA GLY A 130 8.02 6.48 -5.99
C GLY A 130 7.83 4.95 -5.88
N LEU A 131 8.67 4.25 -5.10
CA LEU A 131 8.48 2.82 -4.83
C LEU A 131 7.12 2.54 -4.15
N TYR A 132 6.77 3.33 -3.14
CA TYR A 132 5.46 3.18 -2.49
C TYR A 132 4.31 3.51 -3.42
N ILE A 133 4.38 4.63 -4.15
CA ILE A 133 3.29 5.10 -5.01
C ILE A 133 3.08 4.18 -6.22
N ASN A 134 4.16 3.72 -6.87
CA ASN A 134 4.05 2.98 -8.12
C ASN A 134 4.00 1.45 -7.96
N PHE A 135 4.39 0.91 -6.80
CA PHE A 135 4.44 -0.54 -6.59
C PHE A 135 3.68 -0.98 -5.33
N THR A 136 4.00 -0.40 -4.17
CA THR A 136 3.42 -0.88 -2.91
C THR A 136 1.93 -0.59 -2.84
N PHE A 137 1.51 0.65 -3.05
CA PHE A 137 0.10 1.02 -2.98
C PHE A 137 -0.76 0.33 -4.06
N PRO A 138 -0.35 0.28 -5.34
CA PRO A 138 -1.09 -0.47 -6.35
C PRO A 138 -1.18 -1.98 -6.07
N LYS A 139 -0.13 -2.59 -5.49
CA LYS A 139 -0.15 -4.01 -5.10
C LYS A 139 -1.29 -4.35 -4.15
N TYR A 140 -1.63 -3.42 -3.25
CA TYR A 140 -2.72 -3.59 -2.28
C TYR A 140 -4.02 -2.85 -2.69
N ASN A 141 -4.12 -2.39 -3.94
CA ASN A 141 -5.27 -1.63 -4.48
C ASN A 141 -5.57 -0.36 -3.67
N VAL A 142 -4.53 0.34 -3.22
CA VAL A 142 -4.66 1.62 -2.50
C VAL A 142 -4.50 2.77 -3.48
N ARG A 143 -5.52 3.64 -3.54
CA ARG A 143 -5.45 4.93 -4.24
C ARG A 143 -4.63 5.91 -3.41
N TYR A 144 -3.66 6.59 -4.02
CA TYR A 144 -2.88 7.63 -3.36
C TYR A 144 -3.21 9.01 -3.91
N ILE A 145 -3.37 10.00 -3.02
CA ILE A 145 -3.72 11.37 -3.36
C ILE A 145 -2.81 12.34 -2.59
N ALA A 146 -2.16 13.28 -3.30
CA ALA A 146 -1.48 14.43 -2.73
C ALA A 146 -2.24 15.71 -3.14
N ILE A 147 -2.92 16.33 -2.16
CA ILE A 147 -3.96 17.34 -2.44
C ILE A 147 -3.37 18.59 -3.12
N ASN A 148 -2.34 19.18 -2.52
CA ASN A 148 -1.74 20.43 -3.02
C ASN A 148 -0.99 20.25 -4.34
N ASP A 149 -0.49 19.04 -4.58
CA ASP A 149 0.21 18.70 -5.83
C ASP A 149 -0.75 18.28 -6.94
N HIS A 150 -2.06 18.28 -6.66
CA HIS A 150 -3.11 17.81 -7.58
C HIS A 150 -2.81 16.41 -8.15
N PHE A 151 -2.14 15.59 -7.33
CA PHE A 151 -1.74 14.26 -7.74
C PHE A 151 -2.71 13.19 -7.24
N ASP A 152 -3.15 12.32 -8.15
CA ASP A 152 -4.05 11.22 -7.87
C ASP A 152 -3.69 10.01 -8.74
N THR A 153 -3.43 8.86 -8.14
CA THR A 153 -3.02 7.64 -8.87
C THR A 153 -4.08 7.08 -9.80
N ILE A 154 -5.35 7.49 -9.65
CA ILE A 154 -6.44 7.07 -10.55
C ILE A 154 -6.60 8.03 -11.74
N ASP A 155 -6.26 9.30 -11.59
CA ASP A 155 -6.37 10.28 -12.66
C ASP A 155 -5.20 10.14 -13.65
N PRO A 156 -5.46 9.75 -14.91
CA PRO A 156 -4.40 9.63 -15.91
C PRO A 156 -3.77 10.98 -16.28
N ASN A 157 -4.44 12.10 -16.00
CA ASN A 157 -3.95 13.46 -16.27
C ASN A 157 -3.16 14.05 -15.09
N SER A 158 -3.18 13.41 -13.92
CA SER A 158 -2.45 13.86 -12.72
C SER A 158 -0.95 13.60 -12.80
N THR A 159 -0.47 13.09 -13.93
CA THR A 159 0.96 12.87 -14.19
C THR A 159 1.62 14.17 -14.60
N ASP A 160 1.84 15.07 -13.65
CA ASP A 160 2.78 16.17 -13.85
C ASP A 160 4.17 15.63 -14.21
N SER A 161 4.90 16.39 -15.02
CA SER A 161 6.20 16.05 -15.60
C SER A 161 7.22 15.50 -14.59
N ASP A 162 7.13 15.90 -13.33
CA ASP A 162 8.03 15.47 -12.25
C ASP A 162 7.84 13.99 -11.88
N ILE A 163 6.60 13.50 -11.95
CA ILE A 163 6.29 12.09 -11.66
C ILE A 163 6.53 11.21 -12.88
N ALA A 164 6.35 11.71 -14.08
CA ALA A 164 6.79 11.01 -15.27
C ALA A 164 8.30 10.75 -15.24
N GLY A 165 9.10 11.71 -14.75
CA GLY A 165 10.53 11.55 -14.50
C GLY A 165 10.82 10.44 -13.47
N ILE A 166 10.07 10.40 -12.37
CA ILE A 166 10.17 9.36 -11.34
C ILE A 166 9.78 7.99 -11.90
N LYS A 167 8.67 7.88 -12.64
CA LYS A 167 8.25 6.62 -13.30
C LYS A 167 9.31 6.11 -14.28
N ASN A 168 9.85 6.99 -15.11
CA ASN A 168 10.90 6.63 -16.07
C ASN A 168 12.17 6.17 -15.37
N TRP A 169 12.59 6.86 -14.32
CA TRP A 169 13.74 6.48 -13.51
C TRP A 169 13.52 5.11 -12.84
N PHE A 170 12.33 4.85 -12.29
CA PHE A 170 11.99 3.55 -11.73
C PHE A 170 12.04 2.43 -12.75
N ASN A 171 11.43 2.63 -13.91
CA ASN A 171 11.46 1.65 -14.99
C ASN A 171 12.91 1.33 -15.39
N GLU A 172 13.76 2.33 -15.48
CA GLU A 172 15.19 2.17 -15.78
C GLU A 172 15.94 1.47 -14.63
N PHE A 173 15.67 1.83 -13.38
CA PHE A 173 16.26 1.21 -12.20
C PHE A 173 15.91 -0.28 -12.11
N PHE A 174 14.63 -0.64 -12.26
CA PHE A 174 14.21 -2.05 -12.25
C PHE A 174 14.78 -2.84 -13.41
N ALA A 175 14.84 -2.24 -14.60
CA ALA A 175 15.50 -2.88 -15.73
C ALA A 175 16.98 -3.15 -15.44
N LYS A 176 17.70 -2.20 -14.84
CA LYS A 176 19.10 -2.35 -14.44
C LYS A 176 19.27 -3.38 -13.31
N ASP A 177 18.41 -3.36 -12.28
CA ASP A 177 18.49 -4.30 -11.17
C ASP A 177 18.17 -5.73 -11.60
N THR A 178 17.14 -5.93 -12.42
CA THR A 178 16.81 -7.21 -13.03
C THR A 178 17.96 -7.72 -13.90
N SER A 179 18.57 -6.86 -14.72
CA SER A 179 19.74 -7.20 -15.53
C SER A 179 20.94 -7.61 -14.66
N ARG A 180 21.18 -6.94 -13.51
CA ARG A 180 22.23 -7.32 -12.57
C ARG A 180 21.98 -8.69 -11.96
N LYS A 181 20.75 -8.96 -11.52
CA LYS A 181 20.35 -10.27 -10.94
C LYS A 181 20.48 -11.39 -11.95
N ILE A 182 20.04 -11.19 -13.20
CA ILE A 182 20.20 -12.18 -14.27
C ILE A 182 21.68 -12.45 -14.56
N ARG A 183 22.53 -11.40 -14.66
CA ARG A 183 23.98 -11.56 -14.85
C ARG A 183 24.65 -12.29 -13.71
N ALA A 184 24.26 -12.02 -12.46
CA ALA A 184 24.78 -12.72 -11.28
C ALA A 184 24.44 -14.20 -11.31
N VAL A 185 23.19 -14.56 -11.64
CA VAL A 185 22.74 -15.95 -11.80
C VAL A 185 23.47 -16.65 -12.95
N ASN A 186 23.62 -15.99 -14.11
CA ASN A 186 24.31 -16.56 -15.25
C ASN A 186 25.81 -16.74 -14.97
N LYS A 187 26.44 -15.80 -14.25
CA LYS A 187 27.84 -15.95 -13.80
C LYS A 187 28.01 -17.14 -12.84
N ALA A 188 27.10 -17.30 -11.89
CA ALA A 188 27.11 -18.42 -10.96
C ALA A 188 26.91 -19.76 -11.68
N LYS A 189 25.98 -19.85 -12.62
CA LYS A 189 25.75 -21.02 -13.47
C LYS A 189 26.94 -21.32 -14.37
N GLY A 190 27.55 -20.32 -14.99
CA GLY A 190 28.75 -20.47 -15.82
C GLY A 190 29.94 -21.00 -15.01
N CYS A 191 30.09 -20.58 -13.76
CA CYS A 191 31.15 -21.05 -12.88
C CYS A 191 30.95 -22.56 -12.49
N LEU A 192 29.69 -22.96 -12.29
CA LEU A 192 29.35 -24.37 -11.97
C LEU A 192 29.56 -25.34 -13.16
N LEU A 193 29.39 -24.84 -14.40
CA LEU A 193 29.59 -25.67 -15.61
C LEU A 193 31.07 -25.88 -15.96
N TYR A 194 31.98 -24.99 -15.49
CA TYR A 194 33.42 -25.10 -15.74
C TYR A 194 34.18 -25.90 -14.67
N THR A 195 33.55 -26.34 -13.59
CA THR A 195 34.16 -27.13 -12.51
C THR A 195 33.76 -28.59 -12.53
N SER A 196 33.41 -29.17 -13.69
CA SER A 196 33.30 -30.60 -13.84
C SER A 196 34.70 -31.18 -14.02
N PRO A 197 35.25 -31.96 -13.10
CA PRO A 197 36.55 -32.64 -13.27
C PRO A 197 36.41 -33.74 -14.32
N SER A 198 37.38 -33.77 -15.21
CA SER A 198 37.64 -34.87 -16.15
C SER A 198 38.03 -36.15 -15.40
#